data_d8a1c281b746596f50cb957f235fa1bf
#
_entry.id   d8a1c281b746596f50cb957f235fa1bf
#
_cell.length_a   1.000
_cell.length_b   1.000
_cell.length_c   1.000
_cell.angle_alpha   90.00
_cell.angle_beta   90.00
_cell.angle_gamma   90.00
#
_symmetry.space_group_name_H-M   'P 1'
#
loop_
_entity.id
_entity.type
_entity.pdbx_description
1 polymer ?
#
loop_
_entity_poly.entity_id
_entity_poly.type
_entity_poly.pdbx_seq_one_letter_code
_entity_poly.pdbx_strand_id
1 'polypeptide(L)'
;MRSRNGWRRRRTAEAVSFLLETSARLCFGRAEDNPMSAPQNKAVIVGAGPAGLTAAYELSKKGQRVVVLEADPQYVGGISRTVEYHGYRFDIGGHRFFSKSREVEDLWTEILGADMLERPRSSKIYYRGTFFAYPLKPFEALSKLGVMESALCVLSFLRARLKPVPNPKSFEDWVVNEFGTRLFRIFFKTYTEKVWGMSCKDISADWAAQRIKGLTLGAAITNALLPKRKPKDRKQVVKTLIDTFRYPRLGPGMMWEACAEKVRALGGEVLLGRSVVACSFDAASSAWTVTARGAEGVLEEFHGEHLISSMPMRQLVAQIEPRLPDTALRSANSLRYRDFLTIGLILRERNRFDDNWIYIHDPNVKVGRVQNYKSWSPEMVPDPDYCCYGLEYFCFEGDGLWTMRDADLIALGAKELEQVGLGAAADVVDGCVIRQPKAYPVYDDDYQQHVGVIRRALAAHCRNLHLVGRNGMHKYNNQDHAMITALLAARNILAGENKFDVWSVNEDGEYLEAGQAGEQSTGGAKRTTTPDKDCNDYSPVRGGKLG
;
A
#
# COMPACT_ATOMS: atom_id res chain seq x y z
N MET A 1 -11.93 28.56 72.93
CA MET A 1 -13.07 29.43 72.59
C MET A 1 -13.64 28.96 71.25
N ARG A 2 -14.53 28.12 71.27
CA ARG A 2 -15.93 27.95 70.84
C ARG A 2 -16.40 28.95 69.77
N SER A 3 -16.64 28.37 68.65
CA SER A 3 -17.83 28.15 67.84
C SER A 3 -18.26 29.32 66.97
N ARG A 4 -18.31 29.05 65.68
CA ARG A 4 -19.30 29.53 64.69
C ARG A 4 -19.02 28.92 63.32
N ASN A 5 -19.58 27.76 63.01
CA ASN A 5 -19.74 27.28 61.64
C ASN A 5 -20.83 26.18 61.64
N GLY A 6 -22.03 26.62 61.48
CA GLY A 6 -23.18 25.72 61.44
C GLY A 6 -24.43 26.38 60.87
N TRP A 7 -24.32 27.05 59.69
CA TRP A 7 -25.52 27.63 59.02
C TRP A 7 -25.32 27.92 57.54
N ARG A 8 -24.68 27.03 56.80
CA ARG A 8 -24.57 27.19 55.35
C ARG A 8 -24.73 25.91 54.52
N ARG A 9 -25.40 24.87 55.04
CA ARG A 9 -25.58 23.60 54.28
C ARG A 9 -27.05 23.18 54.09
N ARG A 10 -28.01 24.10 54.15
CA ARG A 10 -29.43 23.75 53.90
C ARG A 10 -30.17 24.64 52.88
N ARG A 11 -29.48 25.43 52.06
CA ARG A 11 -30.12 26.22 50.98
C ARG A 11 -29.61 25.92 49.56
N THR A 12 -28.79 24.92 49.37
CA THR A 12 -28.26 24.52 48.02
C THR A 12 -28.89 23.24 47.48
N ALA A 13 -29.72 22.53 48.23
CA ALA A 13 -30.36 21.29 47.77
C ALA A 13 -31.77 21.50 47.16
N GLU A 14 -32.45 22.61 47.49
CA GLU A 14 -33.79 22.89 46.95
C GLU A 14 -33.79 23.73 45.66
N ALA A 15 -32.69 24.42 45.35
CA ALA A 15 -32.55 25.20 44.12
C ALA A 15 -32.12 24.38 42.89
N VAL A 16 -31.57 23.18 43.08
CA VAL A 16 -31.12 22.31 41.96
C VAL A 16 -32.26 21.40 41.50
N SER A 17 -33.25 21.09 42.34
CA SER A 17 -34.39 20.27 41.95
C SER A 17 -35.44 21.03 41.13
N PHE A 18 -35.52 22.36 41.26
CA PHE A 18 -36.51 23.19 40.53
C PHE A 18 -36.04 23.60 39.13
N LEU A 19 -34.74 23.49 38.82
CA LEU A 19 -34.17 23.78 37.50
C LEU A 19 -34.09 22.55 36.57
N LEU A 20 -34.28 21.34 37.10
CA LEU A 20 -34.29 20.11 36.30
C LEU A 20 -35.69 19.68 35.85
N GLU A 21 -36.76 20.18 36.47
CA GLU A 21 -38.13 19.89 36.04
C GLU A 21 -38.70 20.90 35.04
N THR A 22 -38.08 22.06 34.85
CA THR A 22 -38.58 23.08 33.90
C THR A 22 -37.90 23.00 32.53
N SER A 23 -36.80 22.26 32.39
CA SER A 23 -36.13 22.02 31.08
C SER A 23 -36.68 20.82 30.28
N ALA A 24 -37.59 20.01 30.88
CA ALA A 24 -38.12 18.81 30.24
C ALA A 24 -39.49 19.00 29.56
N ARG A 25 -40.03 20.24 29.52
CA ARG A 25 -41.34 20.50 28.91
C ARG A 25 -41.39 21.52 27.77
N LEU A 26 -40.26 21.86 27.16
CA LEU A 26 -40.24 22.85 26.07
C LEU A 26 -39.52 22.35 24.80
N CYS A 27 -39.57 21.06 24.47
CA CYS A 27 -39.12 20.55 23.16
C CYS A 27 -39.97 19.37 22.68
N PHE A 28 -41.32 19.51 22.66
CA PHE A 28 -42.19 18.67 21.84
C PHE A 28 -43.21 19.54 21.12
N GLY A 29 -42.72 20.42 20.26
CA GLY A 29 -43.51 20.97 19.16
C GLY A 29 -43.30 20.03 17.97
N ARG A 30 -44.32 19.22 17.63
CA ARG A 30 -44.36 18.55 16.33
C ARG A 30 -44.38 19.62 15.27
N ALA A 31 -43.23 19.86 14.65
CA ALA A 31 -43.16 20.32 13.28
C ALA A 31 -43.01 19.04 12.42
N GLU A 32 -44.05 18.70 11.71
CA GLU A 32 -43.96 17.84 10.52
C GLU A 32 -43.26 18.68 9.43
N ASP A 33 -42.00 18.96 9.61
CA ASP A 33 -41.11 19.34 8.53
C ASP A 33 -40.52 18.05 7.99
N ASN A 34 -41.06 17.61 6.86
CA ASN A 34 -40.45 16.67 5.97
C ASN A 34 -39.01 17.19 5.70
N PRO A 35 -37.93 16.61 6.30
CA PRO A 35 -36.61 17.07 6.01
C PRO A 35 -36.42 16.76 4.53
N MET A 36 -36.31 17.79 3.70
CA MET A 36 -35.71 17.63 2.36
C MET A 36 -34.45 16.84 2.60
N SER A 37 -34.48 15.56 2.27
CA SER A 37 -33.35 14.66 2.45
C SER A 37 -32.16 15.33 1.78
N ALA A 38 -31.11 15.60 2.57
CA ALA A 38 -29.86 16.09 2.00
C ALA A 38 -29.52 15.20 0.81
N PRO A 39 -29.16 15.77 -0.34
CA PRO A 39 -29.01 15.00 -1.56
C PRO A 39 -27.99 13.88 -1.31
N GLN A 40 -28.47 12.66 -1.36
CA GLN A 40 -27.72 11.45 -1.01
C GLN A 40 -26.55 11.28 -1.99
N ASN A 41 -25.35 11.02 -1.46
CA ASN A 41 -24.21 10.69 -2.30
C ASN A 41 -24.43 9.32 -2.97
N LYS A 42 -23.96 9.16 -4.19
CA LYS A 42 -23.91 7.85 -4.82
C LYS A 42 -22.96 6.91 -4.06
N ALA A 43 -21.84 7.44 -3.59
CA ALA A 43 -20.89 6.68 -2.79
C ALA A 43 -20.24 7.55 -1.72
N VAL A 44 -20.10 6.98 -0.51
CA VAL A 44 -19.14 7.42 0.50
C VAL A 44 -17.88 6.59 0.33
N ILE A 45 -16.73 7.25 0.23
CA ILE A 45 -15.44 6.62 -0.06
C ILE A 45 -14.52 6.84 1.12
N VAL A 46 -13.99 5.77 1.71
CA VAL A 46 -13.09 5.82 2.87
C VAL A 46 -11.65 5.62 2.43
N GLY A 47 -10.86 6.69 2.64
CA GLY A 47 -9.46 6.80 2.28
C GLY A 47 -9.23 7.49 0.93
N ALA A 48 -8.41 8.56 0.93
CA ALA A 48 -7.99 9.32 -0.25
C ALA A 48 -6.63 8.82 -0.82
N GLY A 49 -6.36 7.53 -0.72
CA GLY A 49 -5.23 6.90 -1.40
C GLY A 49 -5.53 6.62 -2.88
N PRO A 50 -4.60 5.95 -3.62
CA PRO A 50 -4.75 5.64 -5.04
C PRO A 50 -6.09 4.98 -5.40
N ALA A 51 -6.59 4.05 -4.58
CA ALA A 51 -7.85 3.39 -4.83
C ALA A 51 -9.05 4.32 -4.63
N GLY A 52 -9.13 5.01 -3.48
CA GLY A 52 -10.29 5.86 -3.18
C GLY A 52 -10.43 7.02 -4.16
N LEU A 53 -9.32 7.73 -4.45
CA LEU A 53 -9.35 8.84 -5.40
C LEU A 53 -9.63 8.40 -6.84
N THR A 54 -9.14 7.22 -7.26
CA THR A 54 -9.49 6.68 -8.58
C THR A 54 -10.99 6.36 -8.68
N ALA A 55 -11.58 5.74 -7.65
CA ALA A 55 -13.02 5.47 -7.61
C ALA A 55 -13.83 6.78 -7.64
N ALA A 56 -13.42 7.75 -6.81
CA ALA A 56 -14.05 9.06 -6.76
C ALA A 56 -14.03 9.75 -8.12
N TYR A 57 -12.87 9.80 -8.77
CA TYR A 57 -12.69 10.44 -10.06
C TYR A 57 -13.53 9.78 -11.15
N GLU A 58 -13.53 8.44 -11.24
CA GLU A 58 -14.33 7.70 -12.22
C GLU A 58 -15.83 7.91 -12.02
N LEU A 59 -16.33 7.90 -10.79
CA LEU A 59 -17.74 8.18 -10.49
C LEU A 59 -18.09 9.63 -10.80
N SER A 60 -17.26 10.60 -10.42
CA SER A 60 -17.47 12.03 -10.66
C SER A 60 -17.48 12.35 -12.17
N LYS A 61 -16.61 11.73 -12.99
CA LYS A 61 -16.64 11.84 -14.46
C LYS A 61 -17.98 11.40 -15.07
N LYS A 62 -18.75 10.56 -14.36
CA LYS A 62 -20.08 10.10 -14.77
C LYS A 62 -21.20 10.89 -14.09
N GLY A 63 -20.89 12.05 -13.52
CA GLY A 63 -21.87 12.93 -12.87
C GLY A 63 -22.42 12.39 -11.55
N GLN A 64 -21.77 11.37 -10.96
CA GLN A 64 -22.21 10.83 -9.67
C GLN A 64 -21.64 11.67 -8.52
N ARG A 65 -22.49 12.00 -7.53
CA ARG A 65 -22.04 12.67 -6.31
C ARG A 65 -21.27 11.70 -5.42
N VAL A 66 -20.11 12.11 -4.98
CA VAL A 66 -19.26 11.32 -4.09
C VAL A 66 -18.68 12.20 -2.99
N VAL A 67 -18.45 11.60 -1.82
CA VAL A 67 -17.67 12.19 -0.74
C VAL A 67 -16.54 11.24 -0.36
N VAL A 68 -15.32 11.75 -0.31
CA VAL A 68 -14.11 11.01 0.10
C VAL A 68 -13.70 11.49 1.49
N LEU A 69 -13.55 10.56 2.43
CA LEU A 69 -13.16 10.81 3.81
C LEU A 69 -11.73 10.31 4.02
N GLU A 70 -10.80 11.20 4.34
CA GLU A 70 -9.40 10.89 4.60
C GLU A 70 -9.02 11.23 6.05
N ALA A 71 -8.40 10.29 6.72
CA ALA A 71 -7.99 10.48 8.12
C ALA A 71 -6.80 11.41 8.28
N ASP A 72 -5.89 11.47 7.30
CA ASP A 72 -4.76 12.39 7.30
C ASP A 72 -5.28 13.84 7.21
N PRO A 73 -4.89 14.75 8.13
CA PRO A 73 -5.39 16.13 8.11
C PRO A 73 -4.73 17.01 7.05
N GLN A 74 -3.63 16.57 6.44
CA GLN A 74 -2.81 17.39 5.56
C GLN A 74 -2.68 16.81 4.15
N TYR A 75 -2.56 15.50 4.00
CA TYR A 75 -2.19 14.87 2.74
C TYR A 75 -3.24 13.89 2.22
N VAL A 76 -3.40 13.89 0.91
CA VAL A 76 -4.01 12.79 0.15
C VAL A 76 -2.92 11.85 -0.38
N GLY A 77 -3.30 10.72 -0.99
CA GLY A 77 -2.37 9.78 -1.62
C GLY A 77 -2.02 8.56 -0.76
N GLY A 78 -2.44 8.55 0.52
CA GLY A 78 -2.15 7.43 1.43
C GLY A 78 -0.65 7.14 1.50
N ILE A 79 -0.22 5.87 1.28
CA ILE A 79 1.20 5.52 1.26
C ILE A 79 1.96 6.11 0.04
N SER A 80 1.24 6.52 -1.00
CA SER A 80 1.82 7.15 -2.20
C SER A 80 1.85 8.69 -2.11
N ARG A 81 1.71 9.24 -0.90
CA ARG A 81 1.89 10.69 -0.69
C ARG A 81 3.36 11.08 -0.70
N THR A 82 3.63 12.33 -0.99
CA THR A 82 4.93 12.98 -0.84
C THR A 82 4.84 13.99 0.29
N VAL A 83 5.74 13.92 1.26
CA VAL A 83 5.81 14.85 2.38
C VAL A 83 6.78 15.96 2.04
N GLU A 84 6.37 17.20 2.26
CA GLU A 84 7.24 18.37 2.13
C GLU A 84 7.80 18.77 3.50
N TYR A 85 9.11 18.99 3.55
CA TYR A 85 9.83 19.46 4.72
C TYR A 85 10.89 20.49 4.30
N HIS A 86 10.72 21.74 4.71
CA HIS A 86 11.59 22.88 4.35
C HIS A 86 11.80 23.04 2.83
N GLY A 87 10.77 22.74 2.01
CA GLY A 87 10.83 22.77 0.55
C GLY A 87 11.39 21.50 -0.11
N TYR A 88 12.02 20.61 0.67
CA TYR A 88 12.46 19.29 0.20
C TYR A 88 11.29 18.30 0.21
N ARG A 89 11.27 17.39 -0.75
CA ARG A 89 10.18 16.42 -0.91
C ARG A 89 10.65 14.99 -0.70
N PHE A 90 9.89 14.26 0.12
CA PHE A 90 10.20 12.90 0.55
C PHE A 90 9.03 11.97 0.29
N ASP A 91 9.26 10.93 -0.49
CA ASP A 91 8.28 9.88 -0.71
C ASP A 91 8.29 8.87 0.44
N ILE A 92 7.13 8.29 0.69
CA ILE A 92 7.00 7.18 1.65
C ILE A 92 7.20 5.87 0.91
N GLY A 93 8.47 5.50 0.70
CA GLY A 93 8.84 4.36 -0.13
C GLY A 93 8.98 4.69 -1.61
N GLY A 94 9.53 3.76 -2.40
CA GLY A 94 9.74 3.94 -3.83
C GLY A 94 8.46 3.66 -4.63
N HIS A 95 7.85 4.67 -5.21
CA HIS A 95 6.62 4.55 -5.98
C HIS A 95 6.88 4.82 -7.48
N ARG A 96 7.28 3.77 -8.20
CA ARG A 96 7.39 3.83 -9.66
C ARG A 96 5.99 3.80 -10.29
N PHE A 97 5.77 4.66 -11.28
CA PHE A 97 4.58 4.63 -12.11
C PHE A 97 4.86 3.74 -13.33
N PHE A 98 4.40 2.53 -13.23
CA PHE A 98 4.46 1.51 -14.27
C PHE A 98 3.24 0.61 -14.16
N SER A 99 2.54 0.40 -15.26
CA SER A 99 1.42 -0.53 -15.32
C SER A 99 1.44 -1.32 -16.63
N LYS A 100 0.93 -2.56 -16.58
CA LYS A 100 0.58 -3.32 -17.79
C LYS A 100 -0.78 -2.88 -18.35
N SER A 101 -1.58 -2.20 -17.55
CA SER A 101 -2.88 -1.68 -17.95
C SER A 101 -2.71 -0.35 -18.67
N ARG A 102 -3.02 -0.34 -19.96
CA ARG A 102 -3.02 0.89 -20.75
C ARG A 102 -3.99 1.92 -20.19
N GLU A 103 -5.13 1.48 -19.68
CA GLU A 103 -6.12 2.36 -19.06
C GLU A 103 -5.55 3.13 -17.85
N VAL A 104 -4.74 2.47 -17.02
CA VAL A 104 -4.05 3.12 -15.89
C VAL A 104 -3.01 4.12 -16.39
N GLU A 105 -2.23 3.77 -17.42
CA GLU A 105 -1.25 4.67 -18.04
C GLU A 105 -1.93 5.90 -18.66
N ASP A 106 -3.06 5.70 -19.36
CA ASP A 106 -3.85 6.77 -19.94
C ASP A 106 -4.42 7.69 -18.86
N LEU A 107 -4.90 7.13 -17.73
CA LEU A 107 -5.42 7.89 -16.61
C LEU A 107 -4.34 8.75 -15.92
N TRP A 108 -3.12 8.23 -15.76
CA TRP A 108 -2.00 9.04 -15.26
C TRP A 108 -1.69 10.22 -16.18
N THR A 109 -1.75 10.00 -17.50
CA THR A 109 -1.55 11.06 -18.50
C THR A 109 -2.69 12.08 -18.48
N GLU A 110 -3.94 11.63 -18.35
CA GLU A 110 -5.13 12.48 -18.21
C GLU A 110 -5.05 13.40 -16.98
N ILE A 111 -4.47 12.89 -15.87
CA ILE A 111 -4.39 13.65 -14.61
C ILE A 111 -3.25 14.64 -14.64
N LEU A 112 -2.03 14.23 -14.97
CA LEU A 112 -0.82 15.06 -14.83
C LEU A 112 -0.25 15.61 -16.15
N GLY A 113 -0.54 15.00 -17.30
CA GLY A 113 0.00 15.48 -18.58
C GLY A 113 1.54 15.53 -18.59
N ALA A 114 2.08 16.71 -18.85
CA ALA A 114 3.53 16.95 -18.98
C ALA A 114 4.33 16.83 -17.66
N ASP A 115 3.66 16.85 -16.52
CA ASP A 115 4.30 16.67 -15.21
C ASP A 115 4.55 15.19 -14.86
N MET A 116 4.11 14.28 -15.72
CA MET A 116 4.44 12.87 -15.67
C MET A 116 5.73 12.61 -16.46
N LEU A 117 6.87 12.65 -15.78
CA LEU A 117 8.19 12.49 -16.38
C LEU A 117 8.50 11.03 -16.71
N GLU A 118 9.30 10.79 -17.74
CA GLU A 118 9.94 9.50 -17.97
C GLU A 118 11.34 9.49 -17.35
N ARG A 119 11.65 8.48 -16.53
CA ARG A 119 12.90 8.39 -15.78
C ARG A 119 13.61 7.06 -16.06
N PRO A 120 14.94 7.09 -16.26
CA PRO A 120 15.73 5.87 -16.36
C PRO A 120 15.74 5.15 -15.00
N ARG A 121 15.64 3.83 -15.05
CA ARG A 121 15.75 3.00 -13.86
C ARG A 121 17.21 2.68 -13.59
N SER A 122 17.69 3.09 -12.42
CA SER A 122 18.96 2.65 -11.88
C SER A 122 18.78 2.16 -10.44
N SER A 123 19.20 0.93 -10.18
CA SER A 123 19.12 0.37 -8.82
C SER A 123 20.19 -0.67 -8.57
N LYS A 124 20.62 -0.80 -7.33
CA LYS A 124 21.66 -1.73 -6.91
C LYS A 124 21.27 -2.47 -5.64
N ILE A 125 22.01 -3.55 -5.37
CA ILE A 125 22.02 -4.23 -4.07
C ILE A 125 23.36 -3.98 -3.43
N TYR A 126 23.36 -3.50 -2.19
CA TYR A 126 24.55 -3.42 -1.34
C TYR A 126 24.65 -4.64 -0.44
N TYR A 127 25.80 -5.29 -0.46
CA TYR A 127 26.12 -6.41 0.43
C TYR A 127 27.62 -6.40 0.77
N ARG A 128 27.95 -6.24 2.05
CA ARG A 128 29.33 -6.29 2.58
C ARG A 128 30.34 -5.44 1.80
N GLY A 129 30.05 -4.16 1.63
CA GLY A 129 30.96 -3.23 0.93
C GLY A 129 30.91 -3.31 -0.60
N THR A 130 30.08 -4.18 -1.17
CA THR A 130 30.03 -4.39 -2.63
C THR A 130 28.63 -4.07 -3.16
N PHE A 131 28.59 -3.33 -4.30
CA PHE A 131 27.35 -2.99 -5.01
C PHE A 131 27.16 -3.93 -6.20
N PHE A 132 26.02 -4.60 -6.26
CA PHE A 132 25.59 -5.48 -7.34
C PHE A 132 24.47 -4.81 -8.14
N ALA A 133 24.46 -5.00 -9.47
CA ALA A 133 23.35 -4.52 -10.29
C ALA A 133 22.03 -5.19 -9.87
N TYR A 134 20.93 -4.44 -9.89
CA TYR A 134 19.59 -5.00 -9.74
C TYR A 134 18.77 -4.65 -10.99
N PRO A 135 18.26 -5.65 -11.67
CA PRO A 135 18.27 -7.08 -11.35
C PRO A 135 19.67 -7.71 -11.42
N LEU A 136 19.85 -8.76 -10.62
CA LEU A 136 21.14 -9.45 -10.55
C LEU A 136 21.55 -9.99 -11.92
N LYS A 137 22.74 -9.59 -12.35
CA LYS A 137 23.41 -10.15 -13.53
C LYS A 137 24.32 -11.29 -13.06
N PRO A 138 24.05 -12.58 -13.40
CA PRO A 138 24.73 -13.72 -12.79
C PRO A 138 26.25 -13.64 -12.87
N PHE A 139 26.83 -13.31 -14.03
CA PHE A 139 28.28 -13.24 -14.18
C PHE A 139 28.91 -12.08 -13.41
N GLU A 140 28.26 -10.90 -13.38
CA GLU A 140 28.70 -9.77 -12.57
C GLU A 140 28.63 -10.12 -11.08
N ALA A 141 27.55 -10.75 -10.65
CA ALA A 141 27.38 -11.15 -9.26
C ALA A 141 28.47 -12.15 -8.84
N LEU A 142 28.70 -13.20 -9.63
CA LEU A 142 29.74 -14.18 -9.34
C LEU A 142 31.14 -13.57 -9.36
N SER A 143 31.47 -12.71 -10.33
CA SER A 143 32.79 -12.06 -10.39
C SER A 143 33.05 -11.17 -9.17
N LYS A 144 32.04 -10.43 -8.69
CA LYS A 144 32.14 -9.55 -7.51
C LYS A 144 32.15 -10.30 -6.19
N LEU A 145 31.56 -11.49 -6.11
CA LEU A 145 31.64 -12.37 -4.93
C LEU A 145 33.02 -13.01 -4.76
N GLY A 146 33.81 -13.07 -5.83
CA GLY A 146 35.10 -13.75 -5.85
C GLY A 146 34.99 -15.26 -6.10
N VAL A 147 36.11 -15.87 -6.48
CA VAL A 147 36.16 -17.26 -7.00
C VAL A 147 35.65 -18.29 -5.98
N MET A 148 36.10 -18.18 -4.72
CA MET A 148 35.73 -19.14 -3.68
C MET A 148 34.24 -19.10 -3.37
N GLU A 149 33.69 -17.90 -3.15
CA GLU A 149 32.26 -17.73 -2.86
C GLU A 149 31.39 -18.15 -4.04
N SER A 150 31.82 -17.86 -5.25
CA SER A 150 31.13 -18.26 -6.48
C SER A 150 31.10 -19.78 -6.66
N ALA A 151 32.21 -20.48 -6.39
CA ALA A 151 32.26 -21.94 -6.39
C ALA A 151 31.27 -22.54 -5.37
N LEU A 152 31.25 -21.99 -4.15
CA LEU A 152 30.32 -22.41 -3.11
C LEU A 152 28.84 -22.14 -3.50
N CYS A 153 28.55 -21.05 -4.19
CA CYS A 153 27.22 -20.75 -4.71
C CYS A 153 26.78 -21.79 -5.75
N VAL A 154 27.64 -22.13 -6.70
CA VAL A 154 27.37 -23.13 -7.72
C VAL A 154 27.16 -24.51 -7.11
N LEU A 155 28.03 -24.95 -6.20
CA LEU A 155 27.91 -26.23 -5.49
C LEU A 155 26.59 -26.29 -4.69
N SER A 156 26.25 -25.20 -4.00
CA SER A 156 25.01 -25.11 -3.25
C SER A 156 23.77 -25.19 -4.15
N PHE A 157 23.80 -24.57 -5.31
CA PHE A 157 22.75 -24.65 -6.32
C PHE A 157 22.58 -26.07 -6.87
N LEU A 158 23.69 -26.72 -7.26
CA LEU A 158 23.67 -28.10 -7.77
C LEU A 158 23.12 -29.07 -6.70
N ARG A 159 23.53 -28.90 -5.42
CA ARG A 159 22.99 -29.71 -4.33
C ARG A 159 21.46 -29.52 -4.16
N ALA A 160 20.97 -28.30 -4.24
CA ALA A 160 19.54 -28.01 -4.13
C ALA A 160 18.75 -28.65 -5.28
N ARG A 161 19.31 -28.65 -6.52
CA ARG A 161 18.70 -29.32 -7.67
C ARG A 161 18.70 -30.84 -7.58
N LEU A 162 19.73 -31.43 -6.98
CA LEU A 162 19.82 -32.88 -6.78
C LEU A 162 18.93 -33.39 -5.64
N LYS A 163 18.72 -32.56 -4.62
CA LYS A 163 17.89 -32.87 -3.43
C LYS A 163 16.98 -31.68 -3.10
N PRO A 164 15.96 -31.42 -3.90
CA PRO A 164 15.03 -30.35 -3.63
C PRO A 164 14.18 -30.67 -2.39
N VAL A 165 13.76 -29.63 -1.66
CA VAL A 165 12.73 -29.75 -0.62
C VAL A 165 11.40 -30.10 -1.31
N PRO A 166 10.78 -31.26 -1.01
CA PRO A 166 9.51 -31.63 -1.62
C PRO A 166 8.40 -30.74 -1.04
N ASN A 167 7.48 -30.29 -1.90
CA ASN A 167 6.34 -29.44 -1.51
C ASN A 167 6.76 -28.23 -0.63
N PRO A 168 7.53 -27.27 -1.17
CA PRO A 168 8.02 -26.14 -0.41
C PRO A 168 6.85 -25.35 0.17
N LYS A 169 6.81 -25.17 1.49
CA LYS A 169 5.78 -24.42 2.21
C LYS A 169 6.22 -23.01 2.55
N SER A 170 7.52 -22.83 2.79
CA SER A 170 8.09 -21.54 3.17
C SER A 170 8.79 -20.82 2.00
N PHE A 171 8.95 -19.51 2.15
CA PHE A 171 9.78 -18.69 1.27
C PHE A 171 11.20 -19.24 1.18
N GLU A 172 11.79 -19.64 2.32
CA GLU A 172 13.14 -20.23 2.37
C GLU A 172 13.21 -21.48 1.50
N ASP A 173 12.30 -22.44 1.68
CA ASP A 173 12.28 -23.68 0.91
C ASP A 173 12.20 -23.44 -0.58
N TRP A 174 11.29 -22.53 -0.98
CA TRP A 174 11.08 -22.21 -2.38
C TRP A 174 12.34 -21.56 -3.01
N VAL A 175 12.90 -20.55 -2.35
CA VAL A 175 14.10 -19.84 -2.88
C VAL A 175 15.32 -20.74 -2.86
N VAL A 176 15.48 -21.59 -1.84
CA VAL A 176 16.60 -22.55 -1.77
C VAL A 176 16.51 -23.56 -2.92
N ASN A 177 15.31 -24.05 -3.27
CA ASN A 177 15.12 -24.94 -4.40
C ASN A 177 15.53 -24.28 -5.74
N GLU A 178 15.25 -22.98 -5.92
CA GLU A 178 15.52 -22.26 -7.17
C GLU A 178 16.95 -21.72 -7.28
N PHE A 179 17.58 -21.32 -6.17
CA PHE A 179 18.86 -20.60 -6.19
C PHE A 179 19.96 -21.25 -5.36
N GLY A 180 19.63 -22.22 -4.52
CA GLY A 180 20.55 -22.82 -3.55
C GLY A 180 20.70 -22.00 -2.27
N THR A 181 21.06 -22.68 -1.16
CA THR A 181 21.14 -22.08 0.17
C THR A 181 22.11 -20.90 0.25
N ARG A 182 23.22 -20.94 -0.52
CA ARG A 182 24.25 -19.89 -0.46
C ARG A 182 23.77 -18.57 -1.02
N LEU A 183 23.20 -18.57 -2.24
CA LEU A 183 22.62 -17.37 -2.87
C LEU A 183 21.40 -16.87 -2.09
N PHE A 184 20.58 -17.79 -1.55
CA PHE A 184 19.48 -17.41 -0.65
C PHE A 184 19.99 -16.55 0.52
N ARG A 185 21.04 -16.99 1.23
CA ARG A 185 21.60 -16.26 2.38
C ARG A 185 22.17 -14.89 2.01
N ILE A 186 22.77 -14.76 0.81
CA ILE A 186 23.42 -13.53 0.35
C ILE A 186 22.38 -12.50 -0.13
N PHE A 187 21.47 -12.92 -1.03
CA PHE A 187 20.63 -11.99 -1.77
C PHE A 187 19.15 -11.99 -1.39
N PHE A 188 18.69 -12.89 -0.52
CA PHE A 188 17.28 -12.97 -0.20
C PHE A 188 17.02 -12.86 1.31
N LYS A 189 17.70 -13.66 2.13
CA LYS A 189 17.36 -13.82 3.54
C LYS A 189 17.32 -12.50 4.30
N THR A 190 18.46 -11.81 4.39
CA THR A 190 18.59 -10.60 5.23
C THR A 190 17.58 -9.52 4.85
N TYR A 191 17.45 -9.24 3.58
CA TYR A 191 16.51 -8.21 3.11
C TYR A 191 15.05 -8.61 3.36
N THR A 192 14.68 -9.85 3.05
CA THR A 192 13.32 -10.35 3.27
C THR A 192 12.94 -10.32 4.74
N GLU A 193 13.84 -10.78 5.63
CA GLU A 193 13.60 -10.74 7.07
C GLU A 193 13.53 -9.30 7.63
N LYS A 194 14.30 -8.35 7.10
CA LYS A 194 14.13 -6.92 7.42
C LYS A 194 12.75 -6.41 7.04
N VAL A 195 12.31 -6.67 5.80
CA VAL A 195 11.03 -6.19 5.27
C VAL A 195 9.86 -6.75 6.09
N TRP A 196 9.85 -8.06 6.33
CA TRP A 196 8.70 -8.73 6.93
C TRP A 196 8.76 -8.80 8.47
N GLY A 197 9.93 -8.62 9.07
CA GLY A 197 10.12 -8.72 10.51
C GLY A 197 9.86 -10.12 11.07
N MET A 198 9.98 -11.14 10.21
CA MET A 198 9.77 -12.54 10.55
C MET A 198 10.76 -13.41 9.78
N SER A 199 10.99 -14.63 10.25
CA SER A 199 11.88 -15.57 9.58
C SER A 199 11.37 -15.94 8.19
N CYS A 200 12.27 -16.13 7.23
CA CYS A 200 11.92 -16.64 5.91
C CYS A 200 11.25 -18.02 5.93
N LYS A 201 11.34 -18.75 7.05
CA LYS A 201 10.65 -20.03 7.26
C LYS A 201 9.17 -19.87 7.58
N ASP A 202 8.78 -18.72 8.11
CA ASP A 202 7.41 -18.40 8.53
C ASP A 202 6.65 -17.59 7.48
N ILE A 203 7.30 -17.28 6.35
CA ILE A 203 6.69 -16.60 5.20
C ILE A 203 6.22 -17.66 4.21
N SER A 204 4.97 -17.57 3.74
CA SER A 204 4.41 -18.51 2.77
C SER A 204 5.20 -18.58 1.46
N ALA A 205 5.37 -19.81 0.92
CA ALA A 205 5.97 -20.04 -0.38
C ALA A 205 5.19 -19.37 -1.53
N ASP A 206 3.88 -19.19 -1.39
CA ASP A 206 3.04 -18.54 -2.40
C ASP A 206 3.49 -17.10 -2.67
N TRP A 207 3.91 -16.40 -1.61
CA TRP A 207 4.46 -15.06 -1.76
C TRP A 207 5.75 -15.03 -2.60
N ALA A 208 6.65 -16.02 -2.38
CA ALA A 208 7.88 -16.17 -3.17
C ALA A 208 7.55 -16.46 -4.65
N ALA A 209 6.63 -17.41 -4.87
CA ALA A 209 6.22 -17.81 -6.20
C ALA A 209 5.59 -16.64 -6.99
N GLN A 210 4.79 -15.79 -6.34
CA GLN A 210 4.20 -14.60 -6.96
C GLN A 210 5.24 -13.53 -7.30
N ARG A 211 6.31 -13.38 -6.51
CA ARG A 211 7.30 -12.30 -6.64
C ARG A 211 8.51 -12.66 -7.50
N ILE A 212 8.90 -13.93 -7.53
CA ILE A 212 10.16 -14.39 -8.13
C ILE A 212 9.89 -15.32 -9.34
N LYS A 213 8.63 -15.53 -9.70
CA LYS A 213 8.21 -16.41 -10.81
C LYS A 213 8.86 -15.95 -12.13
N GLY A 214 9.58 -16.86 -12.79
CA GLY A 214 10.27 -16.60 -14.05
C GLY A 214 11.75 -16.23 -13.93
N LEU A 215 12.28 -16.02 -12.72
CA LEU A 215 13.71 -15.84 -12.46
C LEU A 215 14.26 -17.15 -11.88
N THR A 216 14.66 -18.10 -12.72
CA THR A 216 15.43 -19.26 -12.28
C THR A 216 16.89 -19.03 -12.61
N LEU A 217 17.80 -19.39 -11.68
CA LEU A 217 19.25 -19.30 -11.94
C LEU A 217 19.63 -20.16 -13.15
N GLY A 218 18.95 -21.30 -13.35
CA GLY A 218 19.12 -22.16 -14.52
C GLY A 218 18.80 -21.44 -15.83
N ALA A 219 17.66 -20.75 -15.90
CA ALA A 219 17.30 -19.94 -17.09
C ALA A 219 18.26 -18.76 -17.30
N ALA A 220 18.70 -18.12 -16.22
CA ALA A 220 19.68 -17.02 -16.31
C ALA A 220 21.05 -17.51 -16.81
N ILE A 221 21.53 -18.67 -16.35
CA ILE A 221 22.80 -19.28 -16.81
C ILE A 221 22.67 -19.77 -18.26
N THR A 222 21.59 -20.46 -18.62
CA THR A 222 21.38 -20.94 -19.99
C THR A 222 21.24 -19.78 -20.97
N ASN A 223 20.53 -18.73 -20.64
CA ASN A 223 20.40 -17.53 -21.47
C ASN A 223 21.73 -16.75 -21.62
N ALA A 224 22.64 -16.91 -20.67
CA ALA A 224 23.94 -16.26 -20.67
C ALA A 224 25.02 -17.08 -21.39
N LEU A 225 24.87 -18.41 -21.41
CA LEU A 225 25.83 -19.33 -22.09
C LEU A 225 25.44 -19.61 -23.54
N LEU A 226 24.17 -19.53 -23.90
CA LEU A 226 23.73 -19.73 -25.27
C LEU A 226 23.89 -18.43 -26.06
N PRO A 227 24.54 -18.47 -27.24
CA PRO A 227 24.60 -17.30 -28.10
C PRO A 227 23.18 -16.85 -28.43
N LYS A 228 22.91 -15.55 -28.25
CA LYS A 228 21.62 -14.93 -28.53
C LYS A 228 21.23 -15.20 -29.99
N ARG A 229 20.52 -16.28 -30.24
CA ARG A 229 19.81 -16.44 -31.51
C ARG A 229 18.75 -15.34 -31.52
N LYS A 230 18.81 -14.46 -32.52
CA LYS A 230 17.73 -13.48 -32.73
C LYS A 230 16.42 -14.28 -32.83
N PRO A 231 15.45 -14.04 -31.97
CA PRO A 231 14.19 -14.77 -32.03
C PRO A 231 13.55 -14.49 -33.39
N LYS A 232 13.28 -15.53 -34.15
CA LYS A 232 12.52 -15.44 -35.42
C LYS A 232 11.03 -15.14 -35.16
N ASP A 233 10.58 -15.27 -33.92
CA ASP A 233 9.18 -15.07 -33.52
C ASP A 233 9.12 -14.04 -32.40
N ARG A 234 8.50 -12.89 -32.67
CA ARG A 234 8.32 -11.79 -31.72
C ARG A 234 7.45 -12.15 -30.50
N LYS A 235 6.79 -13.32 -30.49
CA LYS A 235 5.92 -13.79 -29.41
C LYS A 235 6.64 -14.42 -28.21
N GLN A 236 7.95 -14.67 -28.31
CA GLN A 236 8.77 -15.28 -27.24
C GLN A 236 9.87 -14.35 -26.70
N VAL A 237 9.67 -13.05 -26.77
CA VAL A 237 10.59 -12.12 -26.12
C VAL A 237 10.43 -12.28 -24.63
N VAL A 238 11.44 -12.84 -23.96
CA VAL A 238 11.59 -12.79 -22.51
C VAL A 238 11.37 -11.35 -22.09
N LYS A 239 10.38 -11.13 -21.23
CA LYS A 239 10.01 -9.80 -20.75
C LYS A 239 11.26 -9.09 -20.26
N THR A 240 11.72 -8.10 -21.00
CA THR A 240 12.87 -7.27 -20.63
C THR A 240 12.48 -6.51 -19.37
N LEU A 241 13.39 -6.51 -18.41
CA LEU A 241 13.26 -5.71 -17.19
C LEU A 241 13.06 -4.25 -17.59
N ILE A 242 12.21 -3.56 -16.85
CA ILE A 242 11.86 -2.16 -17.09
C ILE A 242 13.13 -1.33 -17.07
N ASP A 243 13.45 -0.69 -18.19
CA ASP A 243 14.60 0.21 -18.32
C ASP A 243 14.23 1.65 -17.95
N THR A 244 12.95 2.01 -18.11
CA THR A 244 12.38 3.32 -17.75
C THR A 244 11.07 3.16 -16.99
N PHE A 245 10.71 4.15 -16.20
CA PHE A 245 9.42 4.24 -15.54
C PHE A 245 8.94 5.69 -15.56
N ARG A 246 7.64 5.89 -15.33
CA ARG A 246 7.07 7.23 -15.19
C ARG A 246 7.12 7.67 -13.74
N TYR A 247 7.24 8.98 -13.54
CA TYR A 247 7.32 9.56 -12.20
C TYR A 247 6.84 11.01 -12.21
N PRO A 248 5.94 11.41 -11.29
CA PRO A 248 5.48 12.80 -11.19
C PRO A 248 6.63 13.73 -10.79
N ARG A 249 6.69 14.91 -11.39
CA ARG A 249 7.77 15.89 -11.21
C ARG A 249 8.09 16.22 -9.74
N LEU A 250 7.08 16.33 -8.90
CA LEU A 250 7.21 16.67 -7.49
C LEU A 250 6.91 15.49 -6.55
N GLY A 251 7.10 14.25 -7.05
CA GLY A 251 6.83 13.03 -6.31
C GLY A 251 5.41 12.49 -6.52
N PRO A 252 5.14 11.22 -6.11
CA PRO A 252 3.86 10.54 -6.32
C PRO A 252 2.67 11.25 -5.68
N GLY A 253 2.87 12.03 -4.61
CA GLY A 253 1.83 12.85 -3.98
C GLY A 253 1.16 13.81 -4.96
N MET A 254 1.94 14.44 -5.85
CA MET A 254 1.44 15.33 -6.89
C MET A 254 0.34 14.70 -7.76
N MET A 255 0.43 13.41 -8.07
CA MET A 255 -0.61 12.69 -8.81
C MET A 255 -1.94 12.69 -8.06
N TRP A 256 -1.88 12.43 -6.76
CA TRP A 256 -3.09 12.26 -5.97
C TRP A 256 -3.71 13.58 -5.56
N GLU A 257 -2.89 14.61 -5.36
CA GLU A 257 -3.32 16.00 -5.17
C GLU A 257 -4.06 16.48 -6.43
N ALA A 258 -3.48 16.31 -7.61
CA ALA A 258 -4.12 16.66 -8.88
C ALA A 258 -5.42 15.87 -9.12
N CYS A 259 -5.44 14.58 -8.75
CA CYS A 259 -6.64 13.76 -8.82
C CYS A 259 -7.75 14.29 -7.90
N ALA A 260 -7.41 14.64 -6.65
CA ALA A 260 -8.37 15.21 -5.70
C ALA A 260 -8.96 16.54 -6.20
N GLU A 261 -8.14 17.42 -6.80
CA GLU A 261 -8.62 18.67 -7.39
C GLU A 261 -9.57 18.40 -8.57
N LYS A 262 -9.28 17.41 -9.41
CA LYS A 262 -10.20 17.03 -10.49
C LYS A 262 -11.53 16.47 -9.97
N VAL A 263 -11.51 15.71 -8.86
CA VAL A 263 -12.74 15.24 -8.18
C VAL A 263 -13.57 16.45 -7.73
N ARG A 264 -12.94 17.43 -7.05
CA ARG A 264 -13.59 18.65 -6.59
C ARG A 264 -14.16 19.47 -7.75
N ALA A 265 -13.41 19.63 -8.83
CA ALA A 265 -13.86 20.34 -10.03
C ALA A 265 -15.07 19.70 -10.70
N LEU A 266 -15.27 18.40 -10.52
CA LEU A 266 -16.44 17.66 -11.02
C LEU A 266 -17.60 17.61 -10.01
N GLY A 267 -17.50 18.34 -8.88
CA GLY A 267 -18.56 18.45 -7.87
C GLY A 267 -18.50 17.34 -6.79
N GLY A 268 -17.46 16.52 -6.74
CA GLY A 268 -17.20 15.61 -5.63
C GLY A 268 -16.54 16.32 -4.45
N GLU A 269 -16.66 15.75 -3.26
CA GLU A 269 -16.06 16.27 -2.05
C GLU A 269 -14.86 15.40 -1.63
N VAL A 270 -13.76 16.04 -1.22
CA VAL A 270 -12.58 15.35 -0.62
C VAL A 270 -12.25 16.05 0.68
N LEU A 271 -12.55 15.38 1.79
CA LEU A 271 -12.48 15.91 3.15
C LEU A 271 -11.31 15.26 3.90
N LEU A 272 -10.34 16.07 4.26
CA LEU A 272 -9.17 15.68 5.07
C LEU A 272 -9.50 15.76 6.57
N GLY A 273 -8.74 15.04 7.41
CA GLY A 273 -8.91 15.01 8.85
C GLY A 273 -10.23 14.38 9.28
N ARG A 274 -10.83 13.51 8.47
CA ARG A 274 -12.07 12.79 8.76
C ARG A 274 -11.76 11.31 8.98
N SER A 275 -11.53 10.97 10.24
CA SER A 275 -11.25 9.57 10.64
C SER A 275 -12.56 8.82 10.86
N VAL A 276 -12.87 7.87 9.99
CA VAL A 276 -14.10 7.05 10.10
C VAL A 276 -14.05 6.22 11.38
N VAL A 277 -15.16 6.22 12.12
CA VAL A 277 -15.33 5.54 13.41
C VAL A 277 -16.48 4.54 13.42
N ALA A 278 -17.48 4.69 12.54
CA ALA A 278 -18.57 3.73 12.36
C ALA A 278 -19.06 3.72 10.91
N CYS A 279 -19.52 2.56 10.45
CA CYS A 279 -20.13 2.34 9.14
C CYS A 279 -21.42 1.54 9.33
N SER A 280 -22.55 2.22 9.35
CA SER A 280 -23.86 1.62 9.60
C SER A 280 -24.57 1.33 8.27
N PHE A 281 -24.99 0.08 8.08
CA PHE A 281 -25.75 -0.37 6.92
C PHE A 281 -27.21 -0.56 7.28
N ASP A 282 -28.09 0.19 6.64
CA ASP A 282 -29.53 -0.02 6.74
C ASP A 282 -30.01 -0.99 5.65
N ALA A 283 -30.42 -2.18 6.05
CA ALA A 283 -30.87 -3.22 5.16
C ALA A 283 -32.22 -2.88 4.47
N ALA A 284 -33.05 -2.01 5.08
CA ALA A 284 -34.36 -1.64 4.55
C ALA A 284 -34.23 -0.67 3.37
N SER A 285 -33.40 0.35 3.53
CA SER A 285 -33.12 1.35 2.46
C SER A 285 -31.95 0.93 1.56
N SER A 286 -31.18 -0.08 1.94
CA SER A 286 -29.92 -0.47 1.29
C SER A 286 -28.92 0.68 1.20
N ALA A 287 -28.87 1.54 2.22
CA ALA A 287 -28.04 2.72 2.30
C ALA A 287 -27.02 2.63 3.44
N TRP A 288 -25.97 3.43 3.32
CA TRP A 288 -24.89 3.54 4.29
C TRP A 288 -24.92 4.88 5.00
N THR A 289 -24.74 4.86 6.31
CA THR A 289 -24.37 6.02 7.13
C THR A 289 -22.96 5.81 7.66
N VAL A 290 -22.04 6.69 7.29
CA VAL A 290 -20.65 6.65 7.71
C VAL A 290 -20.40 7.79 8.68
N THR A 291 -20.04 7.45 9.92
CA THR A 291 -19.69 8.44 10.94
C THR A 291 -18.17 8.63 10.96
N ALA A 292 -17.73 9.85 10.80
CA ALA A 292 -16.32 10.22 10.89
C ALA A 292 -16.09 11.22 12.02
N ARG A 293 -14.93 11.11 12.65
CA ARG A 293 -14.45 12.07 13.64
C ARG A 293 -13.62 13.13 12.91
N GLY A 294 -14.09 14.38 12.94
CA GLY A 294 -13.42 15.54 12.40
C GLY A 294 -12.45 16.20 13.40
N ALA A 295 -12.08 17.44 13.09
CA ALA A 295 -11.29 18.29 13.98
C ALA A 295 -12.00 18.45 15.33
N GLU A 296 -11.21 18.60 16.41
CA GLU A 296 -11.73 18.79 17.77
C GLU A 296 -12.61 17.64 18.30
N GLY A 297 -12.64 16.48 17.58
CA GLY A 297 -13.39 15.29 18.00
C GLY A 297 -14.88 15.31 17.65
N VAL A 298 -15.35 16.30 16.89
CA VAL A 298 -16.74 16.39 16.41
C VAL A 298 -17.05 15.19 15.50
N LEU A 299 -18.22 14.57 15.71
CA LEU A 299 -18.71 13.49 14.85
C LEU A 299 -19.59 14.08 13.74
N GLU A 300 -19.31 13.67 12.52
CA GLU A 300 -20.02 14.07 11.31
C GLU A 300 -20.56 12.80 10.62
N GLU A 301 -21.77 12.85 10.08
CA GLU A 301 -22.41 11.73 9.38
C GLU A 301 -22.49 12.01 7.87
N PHE A 302 -22.17 10.98 7.10
CA PHE A 302 -22.17 11.00 5.63
C PHE A 302 -23.05 9.85 5.12
N HIS A 303 -23.97 10.17 4.23
CA HIS A 303 -24.94 9.20 3.71
C HIS A 303 -24.66 8.88 2.25
N GLY A 304 -24.78 7.61 1.86
CA GLY A 304 -24.60 7.17 0.48
C GLY A 304 -25.24 5.82 0.17
N GLU A 305 -25.52 5.59 -1.10
CA GLU A 305 -26.05 4.30 -1.57
C GLU A 305 -24.99 3.21 -1.50
N HIS A 306 -23.72 3.56 -1.76
CA HIS A 306 -22.58 2.64 -1.75
C HIS A 306 -21.52 3.09 -0.76
N LEU A 307 -20.83 2.13 -0.13
CA LEU A 307 -19.62 2.35 0.63
C LEU A 307 -18.43 1.73 -0.11
N ILE A 308 -17.44 2.56 -0.49
CA ILE A 308 -16.17 2.12 -1.04
C ILE A 308 -15.11 2.27 0.04
N SER A 309 -14.47 1.19 0.47
CA SER A 309 -13.49 1.24 1.56
C SER A 309 -12.10 0.79 1.11
N SER A 310 -11.13 1.67 1.27
CA SER A 310 -9.70 1.37 1.16
C SER A 310 -9.00 1.31 2.53
N MET A 311 -9.74 1.56 3.63
CA MET A 311 -9.22 1.47 5.00
C MET A 311 -8.81 0.04 5.34
N PRO A 312 -7.91 -0.19 6.32
CA PRO A 312 -7.52 -1.53 6.71
C PRO A 312 -8.72 -2.42 7.06
N MET A 313 -8.82 -3.59 6.42
CA MET A 313 -9.93 -4.54 6.57
C MET A 313 -10.25 -4.84 8.04
N ARG A 314 -9.22 -4.99 8.89
CA ARG A 314 -9.39 -5.19 10.34
C ARG A 314 -10.17 -4.06 11.00
N GLN A 315 -9.89 -2.80 10.61
CA GLN A 315 -10.56 -1.63 11.17
C GLN A 315 -12.00 -1.53 10.67
N LEU A 316 -12.21 -1.72 9.38
CA LEU A 316 -13.55 -1.72 8.79
C LEU A 316 -14.48 -2.73 9.50
N VAL A 317 -14.01 -3.98 9.64
CA VAL A 317 -14.80 -5.05 10.30
C VAL A 317 -15.17 -4.70 11.74
N ALA A 318 -14.29 -4.00 12.46
CA ALA A 318 -14.56 -3.56 13.82
C ALA A 318 -15.56 -2.39 13.91
N GLN A 319 -15.76 -1.64 12.81
CA GLN A 319 -16.58 -0.42 12.74
C GLN A 319 -17.90 -0.62 12.00
N ILE A 320 -18.17 -1.81 11.47
CA ILE A 320 -19.43 -2.11 10.76
C ILE A 320 -20.57 -2.33 11.76
N GLU A 321 -21.70 -1.73 11.43
CA GLU A 321 -22.98 -1.89 12.12
C GLU A 321 -24.08 -2.28 11.12
N PRO A 322 -24.94 -3.27 11.42
CA PRO A 322 -24.92 -4.10 12.63
C PRO A 322 -23.66 -4.97 12.72
N ARG A 323 -23.23 -5.26 13.96
CA ARG A 323 -22.00 -6.01 14.24
C ARG A 323 -21.97 -7.35 13.50
N LEU A 324 -20.86 -7.61 12.83
CA LEU A 324 -20.63 -8.87 12.13
C LEU A 324 -20.48 -10.06 13.10
N PRO A 325 -20.68 -11.31 12.64
CA PRO A 325 -20.48 -12.50 13.46
C PRO A 325 -19.08 -12.56 14.09
N ASP A 326 -18.99 -13.11 15.30
CA ASP A 326 -17.74 -13.20 16.07
C ASP A 326 -16.61 -13.95 15.33
N THR A 327 -16.96 -14.86 14.43
CA THR A 327 -15.98 -15.54 13.56
C THR A 327 -15.27 -14.56 12.64
N ALA A 328 -16.00 -13.60 12.06
CA ALA A 328 -15.42 -12.55 11.21
C ALA A 328 -14.56 -11.58 12.03
N LEU A 329 -15.02 -11.19 13.23
CA LEU A 329 -14.27 -10.32 14.13
C LEU A 329 -12.96 -10.96 14.59
N ARG A 330 -12.97 -12.25 14.97
CA ARG A 330 -11.74 -12.98 15.31
C ARG A 330 -10.79 -13.07 14.11
N SER A 331 -11.30 -13.39 12.93
CA SER A 331 -10.49 -13.43 11.71
C SER A 331 -9.88 -12.07 11.38
N ALA A 332 -10.64 -10.99 11.53
CA ALA A 332 -10.13 -9.63 11.31
C ALA A 332 -9.02 -9.26 12.32
N ASN A 333 -9.19 -9.63 13.59
CA ASN A 333 -8.19 -9.39 14.63
C ASN A 333 -6.90 -10.19 14.42
N SER A 334 -6.94 -11.31 13.71
CA SER A 334 -5.77 -12.11 13.34
C SER A 334 -4.98 -11.49 12.18
N LEU A 335 -5.58 -10.62 11.37
CA LEU A 335 -4.86 -9.96 10.29
C LEU A 335 -3.78 -9.02 10.83
N ARG A 336 -2.56 -9.16 10.33
CA ARG A 336 -1.38 -8.42 10.74
C ARG A 336 -0.95 -7.44 9.66
N TYR A 337 -0.31 -6.36 10.09
CA TYR A 337 0.26 -5.35 9.20
C TYR A 337 1.70 -5.05 9.61
N ARG A 338 2.52 -4.71 8.64
CA ARG A 338 3.87 -4.22 8.83
C ARG A 338 3.86 -2.70 8.69
N ASP A 339 4.51 -2.02 9.60
CA ASP A 339 4.65 -0.57 9.61
C ASP A 339 5.99 -0.16 8.99
N PHE A 340 6.12 1.11 8.70
CA PHE A 340 7.21 1.62 7.89
C PHE A 340 7.65 3.00 8.37
N LEU A 341 8.96 3.21 8.43
CA LEU A 341 9.57 4.50 8.70
C LEU A 341 10.36 4.95 7.48
N THR A 342 10.21 6.19 7.09
CA THR A 342 11.15 6.87 6.19
C THR A 342 11.87 7.95 6.99
N ILE A 343 13.19 7.85 7.07
CA ILE A 343 14.04 8.92 7.58
C ILE A 343 14.52 9.70 6.37
N GLY A 344 14.02 10.92 6.20
CA GLY A 344 14.49 11.85 5.20
C GLY A 344 15.72 12.57 5.70
N LEU A 345 16.84 12.50 4.97
CA LEU A 345 18.06 13.21 5.28
C LEU A 345 18.36 14.23 4.18
N ILE A 346 18.71 15.44 4.58
CA ILE A 346 19.20 16.51 3.71
C ILE A 346 20.71 16.61 3.92
N LEU A 347 21.48 16.44 2.83
CA LEU A 347 22.93 16.42 2.88
C LEU A 347 23.53 17.45 1.91
N ARG A 348 24.71 17.97 2.23
CA ARG A 348 25.52 18.68 1.25
C ARG A 348 25.93 17.74 0.12
N GLU A 349 25.74 18.17 -1.14
CA GLU A 349 26.04 17.34 -2.31
C GLU A 349 27.55 17.27 -2.57
N ARG A 350 28.22 16.22 -2.10
CA ARG A 350 29.65 16.01 -2.35
C ARG A 350 29.91 14.75 -3.20
N ASN A 351 29.41 13.60 -2.77
CA ASN A 351 29.64 12.31 -3.41
C ASN A 351 28.30 11.59 -3.61
N ARG A 352 27.43 12.16 -4.45
CA ARG A 352 26.11 11.59 -4.73
C ARG A 352 26.23 10.28 -5.53
N PHE A 353 25.45 9.27 -5.15
CA PHE A 353 25.19 8.14 -6.04
C PHE A 353 24.02 8.47 -7.00
N ASP A 354 24.09 7.99 -8.24
CA ASP A 354 23.11 8.32 -9.28
C ASP A 354 21.95 7.32 -9.40
N ASP A 355 21.99 6.24 -8.63
CA ASP A 355 20.90 5.26 -8.63
C ASP A 355 19.64 5.85 -7.97
N ASN A 356 18.46 5.47 -8.47
CA ASN A 356 17.21 5.91 -7.86
C ASN A 356 17.07 5.31 -6.44
N TRP A 357 17.47 4.03 -6.26
CA TRP A 357 17.49 3.39 -4.95
C TRP A 357 18.51 2.26 -4.85
N ILE A 358 18.91 1.97 -3.63
CA ILE A 358 19.82 0.87 -3.29
C ILE A 358 19.18 0.01 -2.21
N TYR A 359 19.08 -1.31 -2.47
CA TYR A 359 18.64 -2.30 -1.49
C TYR A 359 19.80 -2.67 -0.56
N ILE A 360 19.59 -2.63 0.76
CA ILE A 360 20.64 -2.88 1.75
C ILE A 360 20.49 -4.27 2.34
N HIS A 361 21.29 -5.20 1.86
CA HIS A 361 21.31 -6.60 2.29
C HIS A 361 22.33 -6.88 3.42
N ASP A 362 22.96 -5.83 3.96
CA ASP A 362 23.90 -5.95 5.07
C ASP A 362 23.15 -6.18 6.40
N PRO A 363 23.47 -7.25 7.16
CA PRO A 363 22.83 -7.51 8.45
C PRO A 363 23.26 -6.57 9.58
N ASN A 364 24.36 -5.81 9.40
CA ASN A 364 24.91 -4.94 10.44
C ASN A 364 24.23 -3.58 10.55
N VAL A 365 23.33 -3.26 9.62
CA VAL A 365 22.50 -2.05 9.61
C VAL A 365 21.02 -2.42 9.55
N LYS A 366 20.16 -1.56 10.10
CA LYS A 366 18.70 -1.77 10.10
C LYS A 366 18.04 -1.24 8.84
N VAL A 367 18.62 -0.24 8.18
CA VAL A 367 18.09 0.31 6.94
C VAL A 367 17.92 -0.79 5.90
N GLY A 368 16.75 -0.81 5.27
CA GLY A 368 16.42 -1.81 4.23
C GLY A 368 16.66 -1.28 2.82
N ARG A 369 16.41 0.01 2.59
CA ARG A 369 16.59 0.64 1.28
C ARG A 369 16.96 2.11 1.45
N VAL A 370 17.82 2.62 0.58
CA VAL A 370 18.16 4.05 0.50
C VAL A 370 17.72 4.56 -0.86
N GLN A 371 16.95 5.65 -0.88
CA GLN A 371 16.50 6.33 -2.08
C GLN A 371 17.24 7.66 -2.26
N ASN A 372 17.54 8.04 -3.49
CA ASN A 372 18.06 9.35 -3.84
C ASN A 372 16.98 10.12 -4.62
N TYR A 373 16.25 11.00 -3.95
CA TYR A 373 15.12 11.71 -4.55
C TYR A 373 15.51 12.62 -5.70
N LYS A 374 16.73 13.20 -5.68
CA LYS A 374 17.24 14.02 -6.79
C LYS A 374 17.41 13.20 -8.09
N SER A 375 17.65 11.88 -7.97
CA SER A 375 17.71 10.96 -9.12
C SER A 375 16.32 10.54 -9.62
N TRP A 376 15.29 10.61 -8.79
CA TRP A 376 13.91 10.42 -9.22
C TRP A 376 13.39 11.66 -9.95
N SER A 377 13.52 12.84 -9.34
CA SER A 377 13.26 14.12 -9.97
C SER A 377 14.11 15.21 -9.32
N PRO A 378 14.90 15.98 -10.09
CA PRO A 378 15.70 17.08 -9.53
C PRO A 378 14.86 18.10 -8.76
N GLU A 379 13.63 18.32 -9.18
CA GLU A 379 12.72 19.31 -8.59
C GLU A 379 12.21 18.92 -7.19
N MET A 380 12.48 17.69 -6.74
CA MET A 380 12.23 17.30 -5.33
C MET A 380 13.24 17.92 -4.37
N VAL A 381 14.36 18.44 -4.87
CA VAL A 381 15.43 19.08 -4.10
C VAL A 381 15.57 20.52 -4.56
N PRO A 382 15.13 21.51 -3.77
CA PRO A 382 15.04 22.91 -4.22
C PRO A 382 16.41 23.57 -4.40
N ASP A 383 17.42 23.14 -3.63
CA ASP A 383 18.77 23.71 -3.66
C ASP A 383 19.74 22.72 -4.34
N PRO A 384 20.41 23.13 -5.44
CA PRO A 384 21.33 22.27 -6.17
C PRO A 384 22.57 21.83 -5.37
N ASP A 385 22.97 22.57 -4.34
CA ASP A 385 24.12 22.28 -3.47
C ASP A 385 23.83 21.17 -2.46
N TYR A 386 22.59 20.69 -2.43
CA TYR A 386 22.14 19.62 -1.54
C TYR A 386 21.61 18.42 -2.31
N CYS A 387 21.60 17.28 -1.64
CA CYS A 387 20.86 16.09 -2.03
C CYS A 387 19.95 15.64 -0.90
N CYS A 388 19.00 14.78 -1.25
CA CYS A 388 17.95 14.35 -0.35
C CYS A 388 17.81 12.84 -0.45
N TYR A 389 18.03 12.15 0.67
CA TYR A 389 17.95 10.68 0.73
C TYR A 389 16.82 10.23 1.65
N GLY A 390 16.08 9.21 1.21
CA GLY A 390 15.09 8.52 2.02
C GLY A 390 15.63 7.17 2.47
N LEU A 391 15.78 7.00 3.77
CA LEU A 391 16.20 5.76 4.40
C LEU A 391 14.97 5.02 4.91
N GLU A 392 14.74 3.81 4.42
CA GLU A 392 13.56 3.02 4.73
C GLU A 392 13.83 1.98 5.81
N TYR A 393 13.02 2.03 6.85
CA TYR A 393 13.05 1.09 7.98
C TYR A 393 11.71 0.40 8.12
N PHE A 394 11.72 -0.90 8.25
CA PHE A 394 10.53 -1.71 8.46
C PHE A 394 10.41 -2.06 9.94
N CYS A 395 9.27 -1.75 10.53
CA CYS A 395 9.02 -1.85 11.97
C CYS A 395 7.60 -2.35 12.27
N PHE A 396 7.29 -2.49 13.54
CA PHE A 396 5.93 -2.64 14.02
C PHE A 396 5.59 -1.46 14.92
N GLU A 397 4.33 -1.03 14.89
CA GLU A 397 3.83 -0.02 15.81
C GLU A 397 4.12 -0.45 17.26
N GLY A 398 4.79 0.44 18.01
CA GLY A 398 5.20 0.17 19.39
C GLY A 398 6.57 -0.50 19.56
N ASP A 399 7.27 -0.91 18.49
CA ASP A 399 8.64 -1.42 18.63
C ASP A 399 9.68 -0.31 18.89
N GLY A 400 10.94 -0.70 19.16
CA GLY A 400 11.99 0.23 19.52
C GLY A 400 12.39 1.24 18.43
N LEU A 401 12.14 0.93 17.13
CA LEU A 401 12.31 1.90 16.04
C LEU A 401 11.13 2.86 15.98
N TRP A 402 9.90 2.34 16.10
CA TRP A 402 8.69 3.15 16.02
C TRP A 402 8.61 4.20 17.13
N THR A 403 9.01 3.83 18.34
CA THR A 403 8.94 4.69 19.54
C THR A 403 10.15 5.59 19.74
N MET A 404 11.22 5.39 18.95
CA MET A 404 12.44 6.20 19.03
C MET A 404 12.16 7.67 18.67
N ARG A 405 12.81 8.60 19.36
CA ARG A 405 12.67 10.05 19.05
C ARG A 405 13.22 10.36 17.66
N ASP A 406 12.64 11.34 17.01
CA ASP A 406 13.01 11.71 15.63
C ASP A 406 14.49 12.10 15.51
N ALA A 407 15.02 12.86 16.47
CA ALA A 407 16.44 13.22 16.48
C ALA A 407 17.36 11.98 16.57
N ASP A 408 16.98 10.98 17.35
CA ASP A 408 17.78 9.74 17.49
C ASP A 408 17.67 8.88 16.23
N LEU A 409 16.51 8.89 15.54
CA LEU A 409 16.32 8.22 14.26
C LEU A 409 17.14 8.89 13.16
N ILE A 410 17.17 10.22 13.10
CA ILE A 410 17.98 10.98 12.14
C ILE A 410 19.46 10.68 12.36
N ALA A 411 19.93 10.66 13.62
CA ALA A 411 21.30 10.31 13.95
C ALA A 411 21.64 8.85 13.58
N LEU A 412 20.72 7.92 13.82
CA LEU A 412 20.84 6.52 13.37
C LEU A 412 20.96 6.43 11.85
N GLY A 413 20.07 7.14 11.12
CA GLY A 413 20.08 7.18 9.66
C GLY A 413 21.38 7.71 9.09
N ALA A 414 21.89 8.83 9.62
CA ALA A 414 23.16 9.41 9.24
C ALA A 414 24.34 8.43 9.45
N LYS A 415 24.37 7.79 10.61
CA LYS A 415 25.40 6.79 10.95
C LYS A 415 25.34 5.57 10.02
N GLU A 416 24.16 5.02 9.76
CA GLU A 416 24.02 3.85 8.88
C GLU A 416 24.30 4.21 7.41
N LEU A 417 23.95 5.42 6.96
CA LEU A 417 24.31 5.92 5.63
C LEU A 417 25.83 5.95 5.43
N GLU A 418 26.58 6.46 6.42
CA GLU A 418 28.05 6.46 6.42
C GLU A 418 28.61 5.03 6.47
N GLN A 419 28.06 4.16 7.31
CA GLN A 419 28.49 2.77 7.44
C GLN A 419 28.37 1.99 6.13
N VAL A 420 27.35 2.26 5.32
CA VAL A 420 27.19 1.63 3.99
C VAL A 420 27.90 2.39 2.87
N GLY A 421 28.60 3.48 3.18
CA GLY A 421 29.43 4.24 2.23
C GLY A 421 28.62 5.04 1.20
N LEU A 422 27.39 5.45 1.52
CA LEU A 422 26.52 6.21 0.63
C LEU A 422 26.49 7.72 0.92
N GLY A 423 27.13 8.15 2.00
CA GLY A 423 27.27 9.56 2.40
C GLY A 423 28.02 9.66 3.72
N ALA A 424 28.59 10.83 4.02
CA ALA A 424 29.21 11.07 5.31
C ALA A 424 28.19 11.62 6.30
N ALA A 425 28.20 11.15 7.55
CA ALA A 425 27.32 11.67 8.60
C ALA A 425 27.53 13.17 8.85
N ALA A 426 28.76 13.66 8.67
CA ALA A 426 29.12 15.08 8.81
C ALA A 426 28.52 15.99 7.71
N ASP A 427 28.09 15.43 6.59
CA ASP A 427 27.43 16.17 5.51
C ASP A 427 25.92 16.31 5.72
N VAL A 428 25.32 15.57 6.67
CA VAL A 428 23.90 15.68 7.02
C VAL A 428 23.69 17.01 7.75
N VAL A 429 22.83 17.86 7.20
CA VAL A 429 22.53 19.19 7.74
C VAL A 429 21.17 19.26 8.42
N ASP A 430 20.21 18.42 7.98
CA ASP A 430 18.86 18.38 8.51
C ASP A 430 18.17 17.04 8.15
N GLY A 431 16.99 16.79 8.71
CA GLY A 431 16.21 15.61 8.39
C GLY A 431 14.84 15.60 9.03
N CYS A 432 14.01 14.71 8.53
CA CYS A 432 12.65 14.47 9.05
C CYS A 432 12.37 12.97 9.19
N VAL A 433 11.36 12.62 9.98
CA VAL A 433 10.91 11.25 10.18
C VAL A 433 9.44 11.13 9.82
N ILE A 434 9.14 10.21 8.93
CA ILE A 434 7.77 9.93 8.48
C ILE A 434 7.40 8.52 8.92
N ARG A 435 6.40 8.41 9.81
CA ARG A 435 5.85 7.14 10.28
C ARG A 435 4.61 6.78 9.48
N GLN A 436 4.62 5.63 8.84
CA GLN A 436 3.50 5.10 8.08
C GLN A 436 2.99 3.81 8.72
N PRO A 437 1.88 3.86 9.46
CA PRO A 437 1.26 2.66 10.01
C PRO A 437 0.61 1.83 8.89
N LYS A 438 0.57 0.52 9.08
CA LYS A 438 -0.13 -0.45 8.22
C LYS A 438 0.26 -0.35 6.74
N ALA A 439 1.57 -0.17 6.48
CA ALA A 439 2.09 -0.02 5.11
C ALA A 439 1.93 -1.29 4.27
N TYR A 440 2.06 -2.46 4.89
CA TYR A 440 2.00 -3.75 4.20
C TYR A 440 1.11 -4.75 4.95
N PRO A 441 0.17 -5.42 4.27
CA PRO A 441 -0.51 -6.59 4.82
C PRO A 441 0.52 -7.72 4.98
N VAL A 442 0.54 -8.40 6.12
CA VAL A 442 1.43 -9.54 6.37
C VAL A 442 0.78 -10.82 5.84
N TYR A 443 1.55 -11.63 5.13
CA TYR A 443 1.14 -12.90 4.54
C TYR A 443 1.74 -14.05 5.36
N ASP A 444 1.14 -14.31 6.51
CA ASP A 444 1.37 -15.52 7.30
C ASP A 444 0.57 -16.73 6.74
N ASP A 445 0.72 -17.89 7.34
CA ASP A 445 0.15 -19.14 6.79
C ASP A 445 -1.38 -19.13 6.72
N ASP A 446 -2.06 -18.40 7.61
CA ASP A 446 -3.53 -18.43 7.76
C ASP A 446 -4.25 -17.20 7.17
N TYR A 447 -3.52 -16.21 6.65
CA TYR A 447 -4.14 -14.95 6.21
C TYR A 447 -5.24 -15.14 5.15
N GLN A 448 -5.07 -16.08 4.22
CA GLN A 448 -6.06 -16.36 3.17
C GLN A 448 -7.37 -16.88 3.76
N GLN A 449 -7.28 -17.77 4.75
CA GLN A 449 -8.43 -18.29 5.47
C GLN A 449 -9.18 -17.17 6.18
N HIS A 450 -8.46 -16.30 6.89
CA HIS A 450 -9.04 -15.15 7.59
C HIS A 450 -9.72 -14.17 6.64
N VAL A 451 -9.06 -13.80 5.54
CA VAL A 451 -9.65 -12.95 4.49
C VAL A 451 -10.90 -13.61 3.91
N GLY A 452 -10.87 -14.91 3.64
CA GLY A 452 -12.02 -15.66 3.12
C GLY A 452 -13.22 -15.65 4.07
N VAL A 453 -13.01 -15.81 5.39
CA VAL A 453 -14.08 -15.72 6.39
C VAL A 453 -14.69 -14.32 6.41
N ILE A 454 -13.87 -13.28 6.42
CA ILE A 454 -14.33 -11.89 6.43
C ILE A 454 -15.13 -11.57 5.17
N ARG A 455 -14.63 -11.94 3.99
CA ARG A 455 -15.32 -11.71 2.71
C ARG A 455 -16.73 -12.31 2.70
N ARG A 456 -16.88 -13.57 3.14
CA ARG A 456 -18.19 -14.22 3.22
C ARG A 456 -19.13 -13.53 4.18
N ALA A 457 -18.62 -13.11 5.35
CA ALA A 457 -19.45 -12.39 6.33
C ALA A 457 -19.91 -11.04 5.78
N LEU A 458 -19.01 -10.26 5.16
CA LEU A 458 -19.34 -8.97 4.55
C LEU A 458 -20.36 -9.14 3.41
N ALA A 459 -20.18 -10.10 2.53
CA ALA A 459 -21.11 -10.36 1.43
C ALA A 459 -22.52 -10.76 1.91
N ALA A 460 -22.61 -11.44 3.05
CA ALA A 460 -23.89 -11.86 3.63
C ALA A 460 -24.64 -10.72 4.36
N HIS A 461 -23.90 -9.76 4.95
CA HIS A 461 -24.48 -8.77 5.84
C HIS A 461 -24.50 -7.35 5.26
N CYS A 462 -23.61 -7.05 4.31
CA CYS A 462 -23.37 -5.69 3.82
C CYS A 462 -23.52 -5.65 2.30
N ARG A 463 -24.68 -5.21 1.82
CA ARG A 463 -24.85 -4.92 0.38
C ARG A 463 -24.20 -3.60 0.03
N ASN A 464 -23.85 -3.41 -1.24
CA ASN A 464 -23.28 -2.16 -1.74
C ASN A 464 -21.98 -1.74 -1.02
N LEU A 465 -21.24 -2.71 -0.44
CA LEU A 465 -19.90 -2.52 0.10
C LEU A 465 -18.85 -2.98 -0.90
N HIS A 466 -17.91 -2.09 -1.22
CA HIS A 466 -16.82 -2.36 -2.16
C HIS A 466 -15.47 -2.20 -1.47
N LEU A 467 -14.74 -3.30 -1.32
CA LEU A 467 -13.38 -3.30 -0.78
C LEU A 467 -12.39 -3.08 -1.91
N VAL A 468 -11.53 -2.08 -1.79
CA VAL A 468 -10.56 -1.72 -2.84
C VAL A 468 -9.18 -1.45 -2.28
N GLY A 469 -8.17 -1.49 -3.13
CA GLY A 469 -6.80 -1.12 -2.78
C GLY A 469 -6.04 -2.17 -1.98
N ARG A 470 -4.95 -1.74 -1.34
CA ARG A 470 -4.03 -2.62 -0.60
C ARG A 470 -4.64 -3.07 0.74
N ASN A 471 -4.97 -2.12 1.58
CA ASN A 471 -5.39 -2.39 2.96
C ASN A 471 -6.86 -2.79 3.05
N GLY A 472 -7.74 -2.25 2.19
CA GLY A 472 -9.15 -2.62 2.14
C GLY A 472 -9.35 -4.08 1.74
N MET A 473 -8.48 -4.62 0.88
CA MET A 473 -8.52 -6.01 0.44
C MET A 473 -7.57 -6.93 1.21
N HIS A 474 -6.75 -6.40 2.11
CA HIS A 474 -5.62 -7.13 2.72
C HIS A 474 -4.77 -7.85 1.65
N LYS A 475 -4.50 -7.17 0.53
CA LYS A 475 -3.80 -7.71 -0.65
C LYS A 475 -2.65 -6.79 -1.02
N TYR A 476 -1.46 -7.36 -1.31
CA TYR A 476 -0.28 -6.55 -1.64
C TYR A 476 -0.42 -5.93 -3.04
N ASN A 477 -1.33 -4.99 -3.16
CA ASN A 477 -1.55 -4.23 -4.38
C ASN A 477 -0.56 -3.07 -4.48
N ASN A 478 0.11 -2.94 -5.63
CA ASN A 478 0.81 -1.71 -5.99
C ASN A 478 -0.23 -0.64 -6.35
N GLN A 479 0.20 0.60 -6.59
CA GLN A 479 -0.75 1.69 -6.85
C GLN A 479 -1.64 1.44 -8.08
N ASP A 480 -1.10 0.88 -9.15
CA ASP A 480 -1.87 0.54 -10.35
C ASP A 480 -2.90 -0.58 -10.10
N HIS A 481 -2.53 -1.62 -9.34
CA HIS A 481 -3.51 -2.63 -8.90
C HIS A 481 -4.61 -2.00 -8.04
N ALA A 482 -4.23 -1.09 -7.13
CA ALA A 482 -5.19 -0.36 -6.31
C ALA A 482 -6.16 0.47 -7.18
N MET A 483 -5.65 1.13 -8.23
CA MET A 483 -6.45 1.84 -9.22
C MET A 483 -7.37 0.90 -9.99
N ILE A 484 -6.88 -0.25 -10.47
CA ILE A 484 -7.70 -1.22 -11.21
C ILE A 484 -8.84 -1.73 -10.32
N THR A 485 -8.59 -2.06 -9.05
CA THR A 485 -9.66 -2.48 -8.14
C THR A 485 -10.75 -1.41 -8.00
N ALA A 486 -10.36 -0.15 -7.96
CA ALA A 486 -11.26 0.98 -7.87
C ALA A 486 -12.06 1.22 -9.16
N LEU A 487 -11.41 1.11 -10.33
CA LEU A 487 -12.07 1.20 -11.65
C LEU A 487 -13.15 0.14 -11.81
N LEU A 488 -12.84 -1.12 -11.43
CA LEU A 488 -13.80 -2.22 -11.50
C LEU A 488 -14.96 -2.03 -10.52
N ALA A 489 -14.69 -1.57 -9.29
CA ALA A 489 -15.73 -1.24 -8.31
C ALA A 489 -16.63 -0.10 -8.81
N ALA A 490 -16.07 0.99 -9.35
CA ALA A 490 -16.83 2.08 -9.92
C ALA A 490 -17.72 1.61 -11.11
N ARG A 491 -17.21 0.73 -11.96
CA ARG A 491 -18.00 0.14 -13.06
C ARG A 491 -19.14 -0.74 -12.57
N ASN A 492 -18.93 -1.53 -11.53
CA ASN A 492 -19.99 -2.33 -10.91
C ASN A 492 -21.10 -1.42 -10.36
N ILE A 493 -20.73 -0.33 -9.68
CA ILE A 493 -21.68 0.67 -9.16
C ILE A 493 -22.49 1.30 -10.31
N LEU A 494 -21.81 1.71 -11.38
CA LEU A 494 -22.48 2.35 -12.55
C LEU A 494 -23.36 1.37 -13.32
N ALA A 495 -23.01 0.09 -13.36
CA ALA A 495 -23.81 -0.95 -13.99
C ALA A 495 -25.00 -1.40 -13.12
N GLY A 496 -24.98 -1.10 -11.80
CA GLY A 496 -26.00 -1.58 -10.86
C GLY A 496 -25.87 -3.09 -10.53
N GLU A 497 -24.78 -3.73 -10.94
CA GLU A 497 -24.54 -5.16 -10.74
C GLU A 497 -23.05 -5.45 -10.59
N ASN A 498 -22.69 -6.57 -9.93
CA ASN A 498 -21.31 -7.03 -9.77
C ASN A 498 -20.82 -7.79 -11.01
N LYS A 499 -20.61 -7.04 -12.10
CA LYS A 499 -20.19 -7.59 -13.39
C LYS A 499 -18.70 -7.93 -13.44
N PHE A 500 -17.87 -7.23 -12.68
CA PHE A 500 -16.41 -7.38 -12.67
C PHE A 500 -15.94 -7.91 -11.32
N ASP A 501 -15.09 -8.94 -11.34
CA ASP A 501 -14.47 -9.45 -10.12
C ASP A 501 -13.26 -8.61 -9.73
N VAL A 502 -13.45 -7.76 -8.70
CA VAL A 502 -12.40 -6.92 -8.12
C VAL A 502 -11.27 -7.76 -7.47
N TRP A 503 -11.58 -8.97 -7.02
CA TRP A 503 -10.63 -9.83 -6.31
C TRP A 503 -9.65 -10.54 -7.22
N SER A 504 -9.97 -10.71 -8.51
CA SER A 504 -9.07 -11.29 -9.51
C SER A 504 -7.87 -10.40 -9.86
N VAL A 505 -7.92 -9.12 -9.49
CA VAL A 505 -6.80 -8.19 -9.73
C VAL A 505 -5.56 -8.67 -8.97
N ASN A 506 -4.38 -8.71 -9.65
CA ASN A 506 -3.10 -9.12 -9.08
C ASN A 506 -3.06 -10.60 -8.63
N GLU A 507 -3.79 -11.49 -9.28
CA GLU A 507 -3.66 -12.96 -9.10
C GLU A 507 -2.62 -13.56 -10.06
N ASP A 508 -2.41 -12.92 -11.21
CA ASP A 508 -1.41 -13.36 -12.18
C ASP A 508 0.00 -13.03 -11.69
N GLY A 509 0.79 -14.04 -11.35
CA GLY A 509 2.20 -13.90 -10.95
C GLY A 509 3.13 -13.27 -12.02
N GLU A 510 2.58 -12.82 -13.15
CA GLU A 510 3.31 -12.22 -14.26
C GLU A 510 3.57 -10.71 -14.12
N TYR A 511 3.08 -10.07 -13.06
CA TYR A 511 3.14 -8.61 -12.89
C TYR A 511 4.52 -8.07 -12.56
N LEU A 512 5.52 -8.90 -12.40
CA LEU A 512 6.86 -8.45 -12.05
C LEU A 512 7.61 -7.93 -13.28
N GLU A 513 7.66 -6.60 -13.39
CA GLU A 513 8.73 -5.86 -14.08
C GLU A 513 8.88 -6.08 -15.60
N ALA A 514 7.76 -6.28 -16.33
CA ALA A 514 7.81 -6.25 -17.79
C ALA A 514 7.94 -4.80 -18.30
N GLY A 515 8.93 -4.53 -19.13
CA GLY A 515 9.12 -3.23 -19.76
C GLY A 515 8.14 -2.95 -20.91
N GLN A 516 8.05 -1.70 -21.34
CA GLN A 516 7.19 -1.21 -22.41
C GLN A 516 7.43 -1.90 -23.78
N ALA A 517 8.59 -2.54 -23.97
CA ALA A 517 8.94 -3.20 -25.24
C ALA A 517 8.04 -4.42 -25.60
N GLY A 518 7.22 -4.93 -24.65
CA GLY A 518 6.30 -6.04 -24.90
C GLY A 518 4.99 -5.65 -25.61
N GLU A 519 4.60 -4.37 -25.55
CA GLU A 519 3.29 -3.92 -26.04
C GLU A 519 3.24 -3.55 -27.52
N GLN A 520 4.37 -3.18 -28.14
CA GLN A 520 4.40 -2.79 -29.54
C GLN A 520 4.27 -3.96 -30.53
N SER A 521 4.26 -5.21 -30.07
CA SER A 521 4.25 -6.38 -30.97
C SER A 521 2.94 -7.15 -31.05
N THR A 522 1.90 -6.76 -30.31
CA THR A 522 0.59 -7.37 -30.40
C THR A 522 -0.44 -6.32 -30.80
N GLY A 523 -0.64 -6.16 -32.11
CA GLY A 523 -1.81 -5.47 -32.67
C GLY A 523 -3.09 -6.27 -32.38
N GLY A 524 -3.48 -6.32 -31.13
CA GLY A 524 -4.69 -6.96 -30.64
C GLY A 524 -4.73 -6.71 -29.15
N ALA A 525 -5.45 -5.65 -28.76
CA ALA A 525 -5.70 -5.32 -27.38
C ALA A 525 -6.34 -6.52 -26.66
N LYS A 526 -5.56 -7.32 -25.98
CA LYS A 526 -6.09 -8.01 -24.82
C LYS A 526 -6.21 -6.93 -23.73
N ARG A 527 -7.40 -6.30 -23.70
CA ARG A 527 -7.86 -5.62 -22.50
C ARG A 527 -7.58 -6.57 -21.33
N THR A 528 -6.99 -6.08 -20.26
CA THR A 528 -7.11 -6.70 -18.94
C THR A 528 -8.53 -6.47 -18.41
N THR A 529 -9.51 -6.81 -19.23
CA THR A 529 -10.83 -7.17 -18.77
C THR A 529 -10.70 -8.62 -18.39
N THR A 530 -11.01 -8.99 -17.15
CA THR A 530 -11.36 -10.37 -16.79
C THR A 530 -12.16 -10.95 -17.93
N PRO A 531 -11.85 -12.17 -18.42
CA PRO A 531 -12.76 -12.86 -19.33
C PRO A 531 -14.11 -12.94 -18.64
N ASP A 532 -15.19 -12.72 -19.40
CA ASP A 532 -16.53 -13.09 -19.00
C ASP A 532 -16.53 -14.57 -18.62
N LYS A 533 -16.23 -14.87 -17.37
CA LYS A 533 -16.59 -16.10 -16.70
C LYS A 533 -17.78 -15.72 -15.86
N ASP A 534 -18.89 -16.29 -16.25
CA ASP A 534 -20.15 -16.22 -15.54
C ASP A 534 -19.94 -16.18 -14.02
N CYS A 535 -20.25 -15.01 -13.42
CA CYS A 535 -20.28 -14.82 -11.96
C CYS A 535 -21.41 -15.62 -11.28
N ASN A 536 -21.83 -16.73 -11.86
CA ASN A 536 -22.95 -17.54 -11.36
C ASN A 536 -22.57 -18.70 -10.44
N ASP A 537 -21.31 -18.81 -10.01
CA ASP A 537 -20.89 -19.90 -9.09
C ASP A 537 -20.91 -19.51 -7.59
N TYR A 538 -21.67 -18.49 -7.21
CA TYR A 538 -22.07 -18.29 -5.81
C TYR A 538 -23.53 -18.75 -5.56
N SER A 539 -23.86 -19.97 -6.00
CA SER A 539 -25.06 -20.66 -5.51
C SER A 539 -24.82 -21.08 -4.06
N PRO A 540 -25.77 -20.82 -3.13
CA PRO A 540 -25.68 -21.36 -1.78
C PRO A 540 -25.64 -22.87 -1.87
N VAL A 541 -24.66 -23.48 -1.19
CA VAL A 541 -24.54 -24.93 -1.04
C VAL A 541 -25.90 -25.46 -0.55
N ARG A 542 -26.64 -26.12 -1.43
CA ARG A 542 -27.81 -26.89 -1.06
C ARG A 542 -27.34 -27.99 -0.13
N GLY A 543 -27.95 -28.03 1.06
CA GLY A 543 -27.68 -29.02 2.08
C GLY A 543 -27.70 -30.44 1.52
N GLY A 544 -26.54 -31.09 1.54
CA GLY A 544 -26.42 -32.51 1.34
C GLY A 544 -27.04 -33.21 2.56
N LYS A 545 -28.06 -34.03 2.31
CA LYS A 545 -28.65 -34.92 3.29
C LYS A 545 -27.56 -35.87 3.79
N LEU A 546 -27.44 -35.95 5.11
CA LEU A 546 -26.79 -37.06 5.80
C LEU A 546 -27.53 -38.36 5.40
N GLY A 547 -26.79 -39.27 4.84
CA GLY A 547 -27.07 -40.69 4.71
C GLY A 547 -25.84 -41.46 5.16
#